data_0b34a3d19ff1c39f5d817c7c02d41c0f
#
_entry.id   0b34a3d19ff1c39f5d817c7c02d41c0f
#
_cell.length_a   1.000
_cell.length_b   1.000
_cell.length_c   1.000
_cell.angle_alpha   90.00
_cell.angle_beta   90.00
_cell.angle_gamma   90.00
#
_symmetry.space_group_name_H-M   'P 1'
#
loop_
_entity.id
_entity.type
_entity.pdbx_description
1 polymer ?
#
loop_
_entity_poly.entity_id
_entity_poly.type
_entity_poly.pdbx_seq_one_letter_code
_entity_poly.pdbx_strand_id
1 'polypeptide(L)'
;MKIRRTPWWQYVVALLLGLIAGCLLAQVSESSGLSLSGAPWFVSVVLLLLGIVVLVMALQVHQYAATDPQKRARLKPLDPTKAVYTLMLSKALGLTGAALAGWYVGQILLVLDHIEADYYATAVTQCAVAAVICLADMVIGIVGEWLCQLPPMEGPESPKMKASKRRRGIASTAAKTRH
;
A
#
# COMPACT_ATOMS: atom_id res chain seq x y z
N MET A 1 18.23 3.46 9.63
CA MET A 1 16.85 3.19 10.10
C MET A 1 16.44 1.83 9.56
N LYS A 2 16.09 0.88 10.43
CA LYS A 2 15.61 -0.44 9.99
C LYS A 2 14.11 -0.29 9.69
N ILE A 3 13.74 -0.20 8.42
CA ILE A 3 12.33 -0.12 7.99
C ILE A 3 11.70 -1.46 8.35
N ARG A 4 10.89 -1.49 9.40
CA ARG A 4 10.14 -2.68 9.81
C ARG A 4 8.97 -2.88 8.84
N ARG A 5 8.84 -4.11 8.35
CA ARG A 5 7.66 -4.54 7.59
C ARG A 5 6.42 -4.37 8.46
N THR A 6 5.35 -3.95 7.84
CA THR A 6 4.03 -3.97 8.49
C THR A 6 3.69 -5.43 8.77
N PRO A 7 3.57 -5.87 10.05
CA PRO A 7 3.21 -7.24 10.33
C PRO A 7 1.79 -7.48 9.79
N TRP A 8 1.60 -8.62 9.13
CA TRP A 8 0.31 -9.00 8.53
C TRP A 8 -0.87 -8.93 9.52
N TRP A 9 -0.58 -9.08 10.81
CA TRP A 9 -1.55 -8.90 11.90
C TRP A 9 -2.25 -7.53 11.87
N GLN A 10 -1.57 -6.47 11.48
CA GLN A 10 -2.17 -5.13 11.41
C GLN A 10 -3.26 -5.05 10.33
N TYR A 11 -3.10 -5.75 9.21
CA TYR A 11 -4.13 -5.85 8.17
C TYR A 11 -5.35 -6.63 8.67
N VAL A 12 -5.13 -7.73 9.42
CA VAL A 12 -6.21 -8.50 10.03
C VAL A 12 -6.97 -7.66 11.06
N VAL A 13 -6.26 -6.94 11.91
CA VAL A 13 -6.88 -6.03 12.91
C VAL A 13 -7.66 -4.91 12.22
N ALA A 14 -7.11 -4.30 11.17
CA ALA A 14 -7.80 -3.26 10.42
C ALA A 14 -9.09 -3.80 9.77
N LEU A 15 -9.04 -4.99 9.18
CA LEU A 15 -10.20 -5.66 8.59
C LEU A 15 -11.26 -5.97 9.64
N LEU A 16 -10.88 -6.51 10.81
CA LEU A 16 -11.82 -6.82 11.90
C LEU A 16 -12.45 -5.54 12.47
N LEU A 17 -11.67 -4.49 12.67
CA LEU A 17 -12.21 -3.20 13.11
C LEU A 17 -13.18 -2.62 12.09
N GLY A 18 -12.86 -2.70 10.82
CA GLY A 18 -13.76 -2.31 9.73
C GLY A 18 -15.06 -3.11 9.75
N LEU A 19 -14.98 -4.43 9.91
CA LEU A 19 -16.12 -5.31 9.97
C LEU A 19 -17.06 -4.97 11.15
N ILE A 20 -16.48 -4.80 12.35
CA ILE A 20 -17.26 -4.41 13.55
C ILE A 20 -17.93 -3.07 13.31
N ALA A 21 -17.21 -2.08 12.79
CA ALA A 21 -17.76 -0.76 12.52
C ALA A 21 -18.86 -0.81 11.44
N GLY A 22 -18.71 -1.63 10.40
CA GLY A 22 -19.70 -1.86 9.36
C GLY A 22 -20.99 -2.47 9.91
N CYS A 23 -20.88 -3.50 10.77
CA CYS A 23 -22.01 -4.11 11.44
C CYS A 23 -22.73 -3.12 12.38
N LEU A 24 -21.97 -2.37 13.18
CA LEU A 24 -22.57 -1.39 14.10
C LEU A 24 -23.33 -0.29 13.33
N LEU A 25 -22.77 0.20 12.25
CA LEU A 25 -23.45 1.22 11.44
C LEU A 25 -24.73 0.68 10.80
N ALA A 26 -24.71 -0.54 10.28
CA ALA A 26 -25.89 -1.17 9.69
C ALA A 26 -27.00 -1.33 10.73
N GLN A 27 -26.69 -1.77 11.96
CA GLN A 27 -27.65 -1.87 13.05
C GLN A 27 -28.26 -0.51 13.46
N VAL A 28 -27.40 0.53 13.54
CA VAL A 28 -27.87 1.90 13.86
C VAL A 28 -28.76 2.41 12.73
N SER A 29 -28.44 2.13 11.47
CA SER A 29 -29.25 2.52 10.30
C SER A 29 -30.64 1.88 10.35
N GLU A 30 -30.74 0.59 10.65
CA GLU A 30 -32.03 -0.10 10.84
C GLU A 30 -32.85 0.49 11.99
N SER A 31 -32.21 0.70 13.14
CA SER A 31 -32.91 1.25 14.32
C SER A 31 -33.38 2.69 14.13
N SER A 32 -32.72 3.46 13.27
CA SER A 32 -33.04 4.87 12.99
C SER A 32 -33.97 5.05 11.79
N GLY A 33 -34.38 3.97 11.12
CA GLY A 33 -35.22 4.04 9.92
C GLY A 33 -34.57 4.73 8.73
N LEU A 34 -33.26 4.92 8.81
CA LEU A 34 -32.46 5.45 7.69
C LEU A 34 -32.20 4.31 6.72
N SER A 35 -32.61 4.49 5.45
CA SER A 35 -32.26 3.51 4.40
C SER A 35 -30.75 3.38 4.29
N LEU A 36 -30.24 2.14 4.32
CA LEU A 36 -28.82 1.86 4.04
C LEU A 36 -28.49 2.48 2.67
N SER A 37 -27.70 3.53 2.67
CA SER A 37 -27.19 4.10 1.44
C SER A 37 -26.10 3.18 0.91
N GLY A 38 -26.40 2.46 -0.17
CA GLY A 38 -25.39 1.64 -0.86
C GLY A 38 -24.14 2.48 -1.18
N ALA A 39 -23.00 1.82 -1.37
CA ALA A 39 -21.75 2.52 -1.71
C ALA A 39 -21.96 3.32 -3.01
N PRO A 40 -21.87 4.66 -2.98
CA PRO A 40 -22.04 5.43 -4.20
C PRO A 40 -20.94 5.06 -5.20
N TRP A 41 -21.29 4.86 -6.46
CA TRP A 41 -20.39 4.37 -7.52
C TRP A 41 -19.10 5.21 -7.67
N PHE A 42 -19.17 6.50 -7.38
CA PHE A 42 -18.01 7.40 -7.48
C PHE A 42 -16.94 7.06 -6.43
N VAL A 43 -17.31 6.55 -5.26
CA VAL A 43 -16.36 6.12 -4.22
C VAL A 43 -15.52 4.94 -4.73
N SER A 44 -16.16 3.97 -5.37
CA SER A 44 -15.47 2.83 -5.99
C SER A 44 -14.49 3.26 -7.08
N VAL A 45 -14.88 4.25 -7.90
CA VAL A 45 -14.01 4.81 -8.94
C VAL A 45 -12.82 5.54 -8.36
N VAL A 46 -13.02 6.35 -7.31
CA VAL A 46 -11.93 7.08 -6.64
C VAL A 46 -10.95 6.12 -5.98
N LEU A 47 -11.44 5.08 -5.30
CA LEU A 47 -10.59 4.06 -4.69
C LEU A 47 -9.73 3.34 -5.74
N LEU A 48 -10.34 2.93 -6.84
CA LEU A 48 -9.63 2.26 -7.93
C LEU A 48 -8.56 3.16 -8.56
N LEU A 49 -8.87 4.44 -8.79
CA LEU A 49 -7.89 5.41 -9.29
C LEU A 49 -6.72 5.59 -8.31
N LEU A 50 -7.01 5.68 -7.02
CA LEU A 50 -5.99 5.81 -5.98
C LEU A 50 -5.08 4.57 -5.96
N GLY A 51 -5.62 3.36 -6.05
CA GLY A 51 -4.87 2.12 -6.18
C GLY A 51 -3.95 2.12 -7.39
N ILE A 52 -4.46 2.51 -8.56
CA ILE A 52 -3.67 2.60 -9.80
C ILE A 52 -2.51 3.60 -9.64
N VAL A 53 -2.74 4.79 -9.08
CA VAL A 53 -1.70 5.80 -8.87
C VAL A 53 -0.59 5.26 -7.96
N VAL A 54 -0.96 4.63 -6.84
CA VAL A 54 0.02 4.05 -5.91
C VAL A 54 0.80 2.92 -6.57
N LEU A 55 0.12 2.06 -7.35
CA LEU A 55 0.77 0.98 -8.09
C LEU A 55 1.80 1.51 -9.09
N VAL A 56 1.43 2.53 -9.88
CA VAL A 56 2.33 3.15 -10.86
C VAL A 56 3.55 3.76 -10.17
N MET A 57 3.35 4.47 -9.05
CA MET A 57 4.45 5.02 -8.27
C MET A 57 5.37 3.92 -7.71
N ALA A 58 4.81 2.84 -7.18
CA ALA A 58 5.57 1.71 -6.66
C ALA A 58 6.39 1.00 -7.75
N LEU A 59 5.81 0.82 -8.94
CA LEU A 59 6.50 0.24 -10.09
C LEU A 59 7.65 1.13 -10.59
N GLN A 60 7.46 2.45 -10.63
CA GLN A 60 8.52 3.40 -11.00
C GLN A 60 9.72 3.32 -10.03
N VAL A 61 9.45 3.26 -8.72
CA VAL A 61 10.50 3.09 -7.70
C VAL A 61 11.21 1.75 -7.87
N HIS A 62 10.46 0.68 -8.12
CA HIS A 62 11.03 -0.65 -8.33
C HIS A 62 11.90 -0.72 -9.59
N GLN A 63 11.44 -0.21 -10.72
CA GLN A 63 12.21 -0.16 -11.98
C GLN A 63 13.53 0.59 -11.81
N TYR A 64 13.50 1.71 -11.07
CA TYR A 64 14.72 2.45 -10.77
C TYR A 64 15.66 1.64 -9.86
N ALA A 65 15.12 0.94 -8.86
CA ALA A 65 15.89 0.10 -7.95
C ALA A 65 16.53 -1.11 -8.65
N ALA A 66 15.85 -1.68 -9.64
CA ALA A 66 16.30 -2.85 -10.41
C ALA A 66 17.31 -2.49 -11.53
N THR A 67 17.50 -1.20 -11.84
CA THR A 67 18.43 -0.77 -12.91
C THR A 67 19.88 -0.85 -12.44
N ASP A 68 20.78 -1.33 -13.32
CA ASP A 68 22.23 -1.45 -13.10
C ASP A 68 22.86 -0.12 -12.62
N PRO A 69 23.80 -0.15 -11.65
CA PRO A 69 24.46 1.05 -11.10
C PRO A 69 25.14 1.94 -12.14
N GLN A 70 25.67 1.32 -13.21
CA GLN A 70 26.32 2.07 -14.29
C GLN A 70 25.31 2.81 -15.19
N LYS A 71 24.12 2.26 -15.38
CA LYS A 71 23.04 2.92 -16.13
C LYS A 71 22.31 3.95 -15.29
N ARG A 72 22.25 3.76 -13.95
CA ARG A 72 21.69 4.76 -13.01
C ARG A 72 22.42 6.10 -13.05
N ALA A 73 23.74 6.10 -13.29
CA ALA A 73 24.53 7.34 -13.39
C ALA A 73 24.12 8.25 -14.56
N ARG A 74 23.45 7.70 -15.57
CA ARG A 74 22.90 8.42 -16.74
C ARG A 74 21.42 8.78 -16.60
N LEU A 75 20.71 8.17 -15.64
CA LEU A 75 19.30 8.47 -15.35
C LEU A 75 19.24 9.62 -14.33
N LYS A 76 18.21 10.45 -14.46
CA LYS A 76 17.92 11.53 -13.51
C LYS A 76 17.85 10.91 -12.10
N PRO A 77 18.60 11.41 -11.10
CA PRO A 77 18.61 10.82 -9.77
C PRO A 77 17.18 10.84 -9.21
N LEU A 78 16.69 9.65 -8.83
CA LEU A 78 15.38 9.55 -8.17
C LEU A 78 15.51 10.20 -6.79
N ASP A 79 14.68 11.18 -6.54
CA ASP A 79 14.63 11.89 -5.26
C ASP A 79 14.33 10.86 -4.14
N PRO A 80 15.21 10.64 -3.16
CA PRO A 80 14.99 9.65 -2.10
C PRO A 80 13.69 9.92 -1.33
N THR A 81 13.25 11.16 -1.31
CA THR A 81 12.00 11.61 -0.72
C THR A 81 10.79 10.94 -1.39
N LYS A 82 10.81 10.77 -2.72
CA LYS A 82 9.73 10.11 -3.46
C LYS A 82 9.57 8.63 -3.05
N ALA A 83 10.67 7.92 -2.84
CA ALA A 83 10.62 6.54 -2.40
C ALA A 83 9.97 6.39 -1.00
N VAL A 84 10.28 7.32 -0.09
CA VAL A 84 9.70 7.34 1.26
C VAL A 84 8.19 7.65 1.20
N TYR A 85 7.78 8.64 0.42
CA TYR A 85 6.36 8.96 0.24
C TYR A 85 5.59 7.80 -0.38
N THR A 86 6.14 7.16 -1.41
CA THR A 86 5.49 5.99 -2.04
C THR A 86 5.32 4.84 -1.05
N LEU A 87 6.32 4.58 -0.21
CA LEU A 87 6.24 3.56 0.83
C LEU A 87 5.17 3.89 1.87
N MET A 88 5.09 5.15 2.34
CA MET A 88 4.07 5.56 3.29
C MET A 88 2.67 5.48 2.68
N LEU A 89 2.53 5.91 1.43
CA LEU A 89 1.26 5.84 0.70
C LEU A 89 0.80 4.39 0.50
N SER A 90 1.72 3.48 0.15
CA SER A 90 1.42 2.06 0.00
C SER A 90 0.95 1.42 1.31
N LYS A 91 1.59 1.77 2.44
CA LYS A 91 1.15 1.32 3.77
C LYS A 91 -0.23 1.85 4.14
N ALA A 92 -0.45 3.13 3.92
CA ALA A 92 -1.75 3.75 4.19
C ALA A 92 -2.84 3.10 3.33
N LEU A 93 -2.60 2.94 2.02
CA LEU A 93 -3.55 2.30 1.11
C LEU A 93 -3.87 0.86 1.53
N GLY A 94 -2.85 0.08 1.91
CA GLY A 94 -3.04 -1.30 2.36
C GLY A 94 -3.90 -1.41 3.61
N LEU A 95 -3.66 -0.56 4.62
CA LEU A 95 -4.42 -0.55 5.87
C LEU A 95 -5.85 -0.02 5.68
N THR A 96 -6.02 1.07 4.93
CA THR A 96 -7.35 1.63 4.63
C THR A 96 -8.16 0.70 3.75
N GLY A 97 -7.53 0.05 2.75
CA GLY A 97 -8.16 -0.97 1.92
C GLY A 97 -8.68 -2.15 2.75
N ALA A 98 -7.88 -2.65 3.72
CA ALA A 98 -8.31 -3.70 4.64
C ALA A 98 -9.49 -3.25 5.52
N ALA A 99 -9.44 -2.06 6.09
CA ALA A 99 -10.50 -1.53 6.95
C ALA A 99 -11.81 -1.32 6.18
N LEU A 100 -11.75 -0.72 4.98
CA LEU A 100 -12.92 -0.49 4.14
C LEU A 100 -13.50 -1.81 3.59
N ALA A 101 -12.66 -2.79 3.24
CA ALA A 101 -13.13 -4.12 2.85
C ALA A 101 -13.94 -4.76 3.99
N GLY A 102 -13.40 -4.74 5.22
CA GLY A 102 -14.13 -5.19 6.40
C GLY A 102 -15.45 -4.45 6.61
N TRP A 103 -15.45 -3.14 6.46
CA TRP A 103 -16.64 -2.29 6.57
C TRP A 103 -17.76 -2.71 5.60
N TYR A 104 -17.44 -2.85 4.31
CA TYR A 104 -18.44 -3.26 3.32
C TYR A 104 -18.91 -4.70 3.53
N VAL A 105 -18.00 -5.61 3.91
CA VAL A 105 -18.38 -6.98 4.26
C VAL A 105 -19.33 -7.01 5.48
N GLY A 106 -19.05 -6.19 6.51
CA GLY A 106 -19.92 -6.07 7.68
C GLY A 106 -21.34 -5.60 7.34
N GLN A 107 -21.47 -4.64 6.43
CA GLN A 107 -22.76 -4.18 5.93
C GLN A 107 -23.50 -5.28 5.16
N ILE A 108 -22.81 -6.03 4.29
CA ILE A 108 -23.40 -7.10 3.51
C ILE A 108 -23.94 -8.20 4.44
N LEU A 109 -23.18 -8.60 5.46
CA LEU A 109 -23.55 -9.69 6.37
C LEU A 109 -24.90 -9.45 7.09
N LEU A 110 -25.20 -8.20 7.47
CA LEU A 110 -26.46 -7.87 8.15
C LEU A 110 -27.64 -7.74 7.18
N VAL A 111 -27.40 -7.37 5.93
CA VAL A 111 -28.45 -7.21 4.91
C VAL A 111 -28.80 -8.53 4.24
N LEU A 112 -27.96 -9.57 4.37
CA LEU A 112 -28.18 -10.89 3.77
C LEU A 112 -29.53 -11.51 4.16
N ASP A 113 -30.01 -11.29 5.38
CA ASP A 113 -31.28 -11.80 5.86
C ASP A 113 -32.52 -11.10 5.24
N HIS A 114 -32.31 -9.96 4.54
CA HIS A 114 -33.40 -9.13 4.00
C HIS A 114 -33.33 -8.94 2.47
N ILE A 115 -32.64 -9.85 1.76
CA ILE A 115 -32.39 -9.76 0.29
C ILE A 115 -33.66 -9.83 -0.56
N GLU A 116 -34.80 -10.19 -0.01
CA GLU A 116 -36.05 -10.38 -0.76
C GLU A 116 -36.58 -9.08 -1.44
N ALA A 117 -36.13 -7.90 -1.02
CA ALA A 117 -36.48 -6.65 -1.65
C ALA A 117 -35.41 -6.21 -2.67
N ASP A 118 -35.83 -5.88 -3.90
CA ASP A 118 -34.97 -5.43 -5.02
C ASP A 118 -34.02 -4.28 -4.65
N TYR A 119 -34.43 -3.42 -3.74
CA TYR A 119 -33.60 -2.33 -3.22
C TYR A 119 -32.35 -2.83 -2.51
N TYR A 120 -32.49 -3.84 -1.65
CA TYR A 120 -31.38 -4.43 -0.92
C TYR A 120 -30.43 -5.21 -1.82
N ALA A 121 -30.93 -5.86 -2.86
CA ALA A 121 -30.11 -6.56 -3.84
C ALA A 121 -29.16 -5.60 -4.57
N THR A 122 -29.65 -4.41 -4.92
CA THR A 122 -28.81 -3.36 -5.56
C THR A 122 -27.75 -2.83 -4.58
N ALA A 123 -28.13 -2.55 -3.34
CA ALA A 123 -27.21 -2.06 -2.32
C ALA A 123 -26.12 -3.10 -1.99
N VAL A 124 -26.46 -4.38 -1.86
CA VAL A 124 -25.53 -5.50 -1.65
C VAL A 124 -24.54 -5.60 -2.82
N THR A 125 -25.03 -5.50 -4.06
CA THR A 125 -24.17 -5.56 -5.24
C THR A 125 -23.16 -4.41 -5.26
N GLN A 126 -23.58 -3.18 -4.95
CA GLN A 126 -22.69 -2.02 -4.85
C GLN A 126 -21.64 -2.18 -3.74
N CYS A 127 -22.06 -2.66 -2.56
CA CYS A 127 -21.15 -2.94 -1.44
C CYS A 127 -20.17 -4.07 -1.78
N ALA A 128 -20.62 -5.11 -2.51
CA ALA A 128 -19.75 -6.20 -2.94
C ALA A 128 -18.67 -5.74 -3.92
N VAL A 129 -19.05 -4.92 -4.91
CA VAL A 129 -18.10 -4.33 -5.86
C VAL A 129 -17.07 -3.44 -5.11
N ALA A 130 -17.54 -2.60 -4.19
CA ALA A 130 -16.66 -1.77 -3.37
C ALA A 130 -15.72 -2.61 -2.50
N ALA A 131 -16.21 -3.68 -1.89
CA ALA A 131 -15.39 -4.58 -1.09
C ALA A 131 -14.27 -5.25 -1.91
N VAL A 132 -14.58 -5.70 -3.14
CA VAL A 132 -13.59 -6.30 -4.05
C VAL A 132 -12.52 -5.27 -4.44
N ILE A 133 -12.91 -4.04 -4.74
CA ILE A 133 -11.97 -2.95 -5.04
C ILE A 133 -11.07 -2.66 -3.83
N CYS A 134 -11.64 -2.58 -2.63
CA CYS A 134 -10.86 -2.37 -1.39
C CYS A 134 -9.88 -3.51 -1.10
N LEU A 135 -10.26 -4.77 -1.40
CA LEU A 135 -9.34 -5.92 -1.31
C LEU A 135 -8.21 -5.80 -2.33
N ALA A 136 -8.50 -5.37 -3.55
CA ALA A 136 -7.47 -5.10 -4.55
C ALA A 136 -6.51 -3.99 -4.09
N ASP A 137 -7.02 -2.90 -3.53
CA ASP A 137 -6.22 -1.82 -2.96
C ASP A 137 -5.35 -2.30 -1.79
N MET A 138 -5.87 -3.18 -0.94
CA MET A 138 -5.08 -3.82 0.12
C MET A 138 -3.90 -4.61 -0.47
N VAL A 139 -4.15 -5.42 -1.50
CA VAL A 139 -3.09 -6.20 -2.17
C VAL A 139 -2.08 -5.28 -2.84
N ILE A 140 -2.53 -4.24 -3.53
CA ILE A 140 -1.66 -3.22 -4.15
C ILE A 140 -0.79 -2.55 -3.08
N GLY A 141 -1.35 -2.21 -1.93
CA GLY A 141 -0.62 -1.64 -0.81
C GLY A 141 0.48 -2.56 -0.29
N ILE A 142 0.18 -3.85 -0.10
CA ILE A 142 1.15 -4.87 0.33
C ILE A 142 2.25 -5.06 -0.71
N VAL A 143 1.88 -5.20 -1.99
CA VAL A 143 2.83 -5.33 -3.09
C VAL A 143 3.69 -4.07 -3.22
N GLY A 144 3.10 -2.88 -3.11
CA GLY A 144 3.82 -1.61 -3.14
C GLY A 144 4.84 -1.50 -2.00
N GLU A 145 4.48 -1.92 -0.78
CA GLU A 145 5.43 -2.00 0.34
C GLU A 145 6.60 -2.95 0.01
N TRP A 146 6.33 -4.08 -0.64
CA TRP A 146 7.36 -5.04 -1.03
C TRP A 146 8.26 -4.52 -2.15
N LEU A 147 7.69 -3.85 -3.16
CA LEU A 147 8.44 -3.28 -4.27
C LEU A 147 9.32 -2.09 -3.86
N CYS A 148 8.88 -1.29 -2.89
CA CYS A 148 9.61 -0.12 -2.39
C CYS A 148 10.74 -0.47 -1.42
N GLN A 149 10.91 -1.74 -1.04
CA GLN A 149 12.02 -2.17 -0.20
C GLN A 149 13.31 -2.19 -1.02
N LEU A 150 14.07 -1.10 -0.94
CA LEU A 150 15.45 -1.08 -1.44
C LEU A 150 16.29 -2.09 -0.64
N PRO A 151 17.09 -2.94 -1.31
CA PRO A 151 18.03 -3.81 -0.60
C PRO A 151 18.92 -2.97 0.29
N PRO A 152 19.13 -3.33 1.57
CA PRO A 152 19.91 -2.53 2.53
C PRO A 152 21.39 -2.38 2.18
N MET A 153 21.83 -2.92 1.04
CA MET A 153 23.22 -3.00 0.59
C MET A 153 23.66 -1.92 -0.42
N GLU A 154 22.74 -1.08 -0.93
CA GLU A 154 23.05 -0.19 -2.06
C GLU A 154 23.04 1.31 -1.74
N GLY A 155 22.90 1.71 -0.49
CA GLY A 155 23.07 3.11 -0.09
C GLY A 155 24.55 3.54 -0.12
N PRO A 156 24.86 4.85 -0.31
CA PRO A 156 26.24 5.39 -0.22
C PRO A 156 26.91 5.10 1.14
N GLU A 157 26.16 4.67 2.12
CA GLU A 157 26.64 4.26 3.46
C GLU A 157 26.81 2.75 3.63
N SER A 158 26.67 1.93 2.56
CA SER A 158 26.84 0.48 2.69
C SER A 158 28.26 0.14 3.17
N PRO A 159 28.39 -0.83 4.11
CA PRO A 159 29.73 -1.22 4.62
C PRO A 159 30.68 -1.68 3.52
N LYS A 160 30.15 -2.25 2.42
CA LYS A 160 30.93 -2.70 1.25
C LYS A 160 31.47 -1.51 0.44
N MET A 161 30.70 -0.43 0.28
CA MET A 161 31.17 0.79 -0.40
C MET A 161 32.20 1.53 0.46
N LYS A 162 31.99 1.60 1.78
CA LYS A 162 32.98 2.18 2.71
C LYS A 162 34.30 1.39 2.68
N ALA A 163 34.23 0.05 2.65
CA ALA A 163 35.40 -0.81 2.55
C ALA A 163 36.13 -0.65 1.19
N SER A 164 35.40 -0.56 0.09
CA SER A 164 35.96 -0.33 -1.25
C SER A 164 36.63 1.05 -1.37
N LYS A 165 35.99 2.10 -0.82
CA LYS A 165 36.55 3.45 -0.80
C LYS A 165 37.82 3.52 0.07
N ARG A 166 37.81 2.82 1.22
CA ARG A 166 38.98 2.72 2.11
C ARG A 166 40.15 1.99 1.44
N ARG A 167 39.90 0.88 0.72
CA ARG A 167 40.92 0.13 -0.03
C ARG A 167 41.53 0.99 -1.16
N ARG A 168 40.70 1.74 -1.91
CA ARG A 168 41.19 2.65 -2.95
C ARG A 168 42.03 3.80 -2.37
N GLY A 169 41.60 4.37 -1.23
CA GLY A 169 42.37 5.40 -0.54
C GLY A 169 43.75 4.90 -0.08
N ILE A 170 43.84 3.71 0.50
CA ILE A 170 45.10 3.09 0.94
C ILE A 170 46.01 2.79 -0.27
N ALA A 171 45.44 2.27 -1.37
CA ALA A 171 46.22 1.96 -2.57
C ALA A 171 46.79 3.22 -3.23
N SER A 172 46.04 4.35 -3.24
CA SER A 172 46.51 5.63 -3.78
C SER A 172 47.59 6.26 -2.92
N THR A 173 47.53 6.11 -1.60
CA THR A 173 48.55 6.63 -0.68
C THR A 173 49.86 5.81 -0.78
N ALA A 174 49.76 4.48 -0.91
CA ALA A 174 50.89 3.61 -1.10
C ALA A 174 51.64 3.82 -2.45
N ALA A 175 50.89 4.22 -3.48
CA ALA A 175 51.47 4.57 -4.78
C ALA A 175 52.22 5.91 -4.75
N LYS A 176 51.80 6.84 -3.89
CA LYS A 176 52.40 8.19 -3.78
C LYS A 176 53.65 8.22 -2.92
N THR A 177 53.88 7.23 -2.07
CA THR A 177 55.09 7.12 -1.23
C THR A 177 56.22 6.32 -1.89
N ARG A 178 56.06 5.85 -3.14
CA ARG A 178 57.09 5.12 -3.91
C ARG A 178 57.83 5.99 -4.92
N HIS A 179 57.59 7.29 -4.94
CA HIS A 179 58.34 8.31 -5.67
C HIS A 179 59.01 9.22 -4.66
#